data_01f06a56e698a523037ac24b77dc67fa
#
_entry.id   01f06a56e698a523037ac24b77dc67fa
#
_cell.length_a   1.000
_cell.length_b   1.000
_cell.length_c   1.000
_cell.angle_alpha   90.00
_cell.angle_beta   90.00
_cell.angle_gamma   90.00
#
_symmetry.space_group_name_H-M   'P 1'
#
loop_
_entity.id
_entity.type
_entity.pdbx_description
1 polymer ?
#
loop_
_entity_poly.entity_id
_entity_poly.type
_entity_poly.pdbx_seq_one_letter_code
_entity_poly.pdbx_strand_id
1 'polypeptide(L)' 'MAQLIVMVCLLATPEKCQEFPVPGATATDVVTCIRTGGEKSNEWQLQNNQYFVIGWRCVK' A
#
# COMPACT_ATOMS: atom_id res chain seq x y z
N MET A 1 14.38 8.57 -3.65
CA MET A 1 12.96 8.71 -3.31
C MET A 1 12.41 7.35 -2.92
N ALA A 2 11.46 7.31 -2.01
CA ALA A 2 10.85 6.08 -1.54
C ALA A 2 9.44 5.94 -2.09
N GLN A 3 9.09 4.75 -2.53
CA GLN A 3 7.76 4.42 -3.07
C GLN A 3 7.04 3.50 -2.12
N LEU A 4 5.81 3.81 -1.80
CA LEU A 4 4.96 2.94 -0.97
C LEU A 4 4.35 1.84 -1.83
N ILE A 5 4.46 0.62 -1.35
CA ILE A 5 3.85 -0.55 -1.99
C ILE A 5 2.96 -1.24 -0.96
N VAL A 6 1.70 -1.45 -1.31
CA VAL A 6 0.76 -2.15 -0.45
C VAL A 6 0.69 -3.63 -0.83
N MET A 7 0.59 -4.48 0.17
CA MET A 7 0.39 -5.90 0.00
C MET A 7 -1.07 -6.19 0.33
N VAL A 8 -1.81 -6.72 -0.65
CA VAL A 8 -3.25 -6.86 -0.56
C VAL A 8 -3.70 -8.22 -1.03
N CYS A 9 -4.88 -8.63 -0.56
CA CYS A 9 -5.51 -9.86 -1.00
C CYS A 9 -6.94 -9.55 -1.42
N LEU A 10 -7.49 -10.34 -2.36
CA LEU A 10 -8.86 -10.18 -2.79
C LEU A 10 -9.83 -10.63 -1.69
N LEU A 11 -10.87 -9.86 -1.44
CA LEU A 11 -11.89 -10.23 -0.47
C LEU A 11 -12.63 -11.50 -0.89
N ALA A 12 -12.93 -11.63 -2.19
CA ALA A 12 -13.64 -12.78 -2.71
C ALA A 12 -12.78 -14.05 -2.74
N THR A 13 -11.46 -13.87 -2.88
CA THR A 13 -10.51 -14.98 -2.98
C THR A 13 -9.28 -14.65 -2.15
N PRO A 14 -9.35 -14.83 -0.81
CA PRO A 14 -8.28 -14.37 0.08
C PRO A 14 -6.90 -14.98 -0.16
N GLU A 15 -6.82 -16.11 -0.84
CA GLU A 15 -5.53 -16.72 -1.18
C GLU A 15 -4.84 -16.03 -2.37
N LYS A 16 -5.54 -15.15 -3.08
CA LYS A 16 -4.95 -14.40 -4.19
C LYS A 16 -4.50 -13.04 -3.70
N CYS A 17 -3.22 -12.92 -3.47
CA CYS A 17 -2.60 -11.70 -2.95
C CYS A 17 -1.64 -11.12 -3.96
N GLN A 18 -1.51 -9.80 -3.95
CA GLN A 18 -0.66 -9.06 -4.87
C GLN A 18 -0.05 -7.87 -4.16
N GLU A 19 0.93 -7.26 -4.81
CA GLU A 19 1.51 -5.99 -4.37
C GLU A 19 1.24 -4.94 -5.42
N PHE A 20 0.87 -3.74 -4.98
CA PHE A 20 0.63 -2.61 -5.86
C PHE A 20 1.36 -1.37 -5.36
N PRO A 21 1.99 -0.60 -6.27
CA PRO A 21 2.48 0.71 -5.88
C PRO A 21 1.29 1.66 -5.68
N VAL A 22 1.36 2.48 -4.65
CA VAL A 22 0.30 3.46 -4.38
C VAL A 22 0.62 4.73 -5.17
N PRO A 23 -0.22 5.13 -6.14
CA PRO A 23 0.04 6.34 -6.93
C PRO A 23 0.09 7.58 -6.02
N GLY A 24 1.09 8.41 -6.24
CA GLY A 24 1.25 9.64 -5.47
C GLY A 24 1.82 9.47 -4.07
N ALA A 25 2.11 8.24 -3.67
CA ALA A 25 2.67 7.96 -2.35
C ALA A 25 4.19 7.79 -2.41
N THR A 26 4.86 8.73 -3.06
CA THR A 26 6.32 8.80 -3.07
C THR A 26 6.78 9.80 -2.02
N ALA A 27 7.82 9.46 -1.30
CA ALA A 27 8.41 10.32 -0.29
C ALA A 27 9.90 10.54 -0.58
N THR A 28 10.47 11.59 0.01
CA THR A 28 11.88 11.90 -0.19
C THR A 28 12.79 10.84 0.43
N ASP A 29 12.32 10.21 1.51
CA ASP A 29 13.10 9.18 2.19
C ASP A 29 12.19 8.08 2.74
N VAL A 30 12.83 6.99 3.17
CA VAL A 30 12.12 5.83 3.71
C VAL A 30 11.39 6.15 5.01
N VAL A 31 11.97 7.01 5.85
CA VAL A 31 11.36 7.37 7.13
C VAL A 31 10.03 8.07 6.92
N THR A 32 9.99 9.03 6.00
CA THR A 32 8.74 9.73 5.67
C THR A 32 7.72 8.77 5.07
N CYS A 33 8.16 7.86 4.21
CA CYS A 33 7.30 6.83 3.63
C CYS A 33 6.68 5.95 4.71
N ILE A 34 7.47 5.49 5.67
CA ILE A 34 7.00 4.67 6.77
C ILE A 34 6.00 5.45 7.62
N ARG A 35 6.29 6.72 7.88
CA ARG A 35 5.44 7.55 8.72
C ARG A 35 4.05 7.77 8.13
N THR A 36 3.96 7.89 6.80
CA THR A 36 2.69 8.15 6.11
C THR A 36 2.06 6.89 5.50
N GLY A 37 2.77 5.77 5.57
CA GLY A 37 2.38 4.53 4.88
C GLY A 37 1.02 3.99 5.30
N GLY A 38 0.74 3.99 6.59
CA GLY A 38 -0.54 3.48 7.09
C GLY A 38 -1.72 4.29 6.58
N GLU A 39 -1.60 5.62 6.60
CA GLU A 39 -2.65 6.50 6.09
C GLU A 39 -2.85 6.34 4.59
N LYS A 40 -1.76 6.32 3.83
CA LYS A 40 -1.82 6.16 2.39
C LYS A 40 -2.36 4.79 1.98
N SER A 41 -2.00 3.75 2.72
CA SER A 41 -2.52 2.40 2.48
C SER A 41 -4.02 2.34 2.71
N ASN A 42 -4.50 3.00 3.76
CA ASN A 42 -5.92 3.06 4.07
C ASN A 42 -6.70 3.80 2.99
N GLU A 43 -6.17 4.92 2.50
CA GLU A 43 -6.78 5.66 1.40
C GLU A 43 -6.88 4.80 0.14
N TRP A 44 -5.81 4.06 -0.16
CA TRP A 44 -5.80 3.17 -1.32
C TRP A 44 -6.89 2.09 -1.20
N GLN A 45 -7.05 1.52 -0.01
CA GLN A 45 -8.05 0.50 0.23
C GLN A 45 -9.47 1.02 0.05
N LEU A 46 -9.72 2.25 0.47
CA LEU A 46 -11.04 2.87 0.30
C LEU A 46 -11.40 3.04 -1.17
N GLN A 47 -10.41 3.25 -2.03
CA GLN A 47 -10.63 3.39 -3.47
C GLN A 47 -10.61 2.06 -4.20
N ASN A 48 -10.17 0.99 -3.55
CA ASN A 48 -10.03 -0.34 -4.15
C ASN A 48 -10.68 -1.36 -3.22
N ASN A 49 -11.98 -1.25 -3.05
CA ASN A 49 -12.72 -1.98 -2.02
C ASN A 49 -12.88 -3.47 -2.28
N GLN A 50 -12.46 -3.98 -3.44
CA GLN A 50 -12.42 -5.42 -3.68
C GLN A 50 -11.20 -6.09 -3.05
N TYR A 51 -10.27 -5.28 -2.52
CA TYR A 51 -9.07 -5.77 -1.85
C TYR A 51 -9.08 -5.39 -0.38
N PHE A 52 -8.29 -6.13 0.42
CA PHE A 52 -7.96 -5.69 1.77
C PHE A 52 -6.46 -5.68 1.94
N VAL A 53 -5.96 -4.65 2.62
CA VAL A 53 -4.52 -4.45 2.81
C VAL A 53 -4.06 -5.30 4.00
N ILE A 54 -3.08 -6.18 3.75
CA ILE A 54 -2.48 -7.01 4.81
C ILE A 54 -1.17 -6.43 5.30
N GLY A 55 -0.61 -5.48 4.59
CA GLY A 55 0.63 -4.84 4.98
C GLY A 55 1.08 -3.86 3.90
N TRP A 56 2.18 -3.18 4.17
CA TRP A 56 2.79 -2.26 3.20
C TRP A 56 4.27 -2.17 3.49
N ARG A 57 5.01 -1.73 2.48
CA ARG A 57 6.45 -1.53 2.61
C ARG A 57 6.88 -0.35 1.77
N CYS A 58 8.04 0.18 2.08
CA CYS A 58 8.63 1.29 1.34
C CYS A 58 9.90 0.81 0.64
N VAL A 59 10.01 1.15 -0.64
CA VAL A 59 11.18 0.81 -1.44
C VAL A 59 11.79 2.08 -2.01
N LYS A 60 13.10 2.10 -2.13
CA LYS A 60 13.81 3.23 -2.72
C LYS A 60 13.71 3.22 -4.23
#